data_7bb37639723b9e9c75f583c13f0ea72f
#
_entry.id   7bb37639723b9e9c75f583c13f0ea72f
#
_cell.length_a   1.000
_cell.length_b   1.000
_cell.length_c   1.000
_cell.angle_alpha   90.00
_cell.angle_beta   90.00
_cell.angle_gamma   90.00
#
_symmetry.space_group_name_H-M   'P 1'
#
loop_
_entity.id
_entity.type
_entity.pdbx_description
1 polymer ?
#
loop_
_entity_poly.entity_id
_entity_poly.type
_entity_poly.pdbx_seq_one_letter_code
_entity_poly.pdbx_strand_id
1 'polypeptide(L)'
;MRLLLLSLLLLPLAKPAAEPAIFNEVNERRVMIITGAGGEEEYTGLFAEWAGDLAKSFDGNAAELVLISNQPENTGARKTVELTLKKWVAKPDGEIWILLVGHGTFDGKAAKFNLVGNDVSDVEFQHWLKPHRGPLVFINTSSCSAPFIRTLSGPNRVVATATKSGYEQNFCRFGGYMAAALGQAEADLDKDGAVSVLE
;
A
#
# COMPACT_ATOMS: atom_id res chain seq x y z
N MET A 1 -30.34 -17.90 -64.83
CA MET A 1 -29.06 -17.80 -64.13
C MET A 1 -29.22 -16.70 -63.10
N ARG A 2 -29.53 -17.04 -61.83
CA ARG A 2 -29.77 -16.08 -60.76
C ARG A 2 -28.46 -15.98 -59.92
N LEU A 3 -27.84 -14.82 -59.94
CA LEU A 3 -26.69 -14.50 -59.06
C LEU A 3 -27.18 -14.28 -57.61
N LEU A 4 -26.76 -15.10 -56.70
CA LEU A 4 -26.90 -14.86 -55.26
C LEU A 4 -25.75 -13.95 -54.81
N LEU A 5 -26.07 -12.72 -54.41
CA LEU A 5 -25.13 -11.85 -53.69
C LEU A 5 -25.11 -12.26 -52.22
N LEU A 6 -24.00 -12.82 -51.79
CA LEU A 6 -23.72 -13.11 -50.39
C LEU A 6 -23.19 -11.83 -49.72
N SER A 7 -24.03 -11.14 -48.93
CA SER A 7 -23.63 -9.99 -48.14
C SER A 7 -22.88 -10.47 -46.87
N LEU A 8 -21.58 -10.26 -46.85
CA LEU A 8 -20.73 -10.51 -45.68
C LEU A 8 -20.97 -9.41 -44.65
N LEU A 9 -21.69 -9.72 -43.59
CA LEU A 9 -21.89 -8.81 -42.45
C LEU A 9 -20.57 -8.78 -41.63
N LEU A 10 -19.76 -7.73 -41.78
CA LEU A 10 -18.63 -7.45 -40.91
C LEU A 10 -19.17 -6.94 -39.57
N LEU A 11 -19.20 -7.82 -38.55
CA LEU A 11 -19.41 -7.41 -37.17
C LEU A 11 -18.17 -6.58 -36.72
N PRO A 12 -18.38 -5.41 -36.12
CA PRO A 12 -17.25 -4.66 -35.56
C PRO A 12 -16.62 -5.47 -34.42
N LEU A 13 -15.33 -5.77 -34.52
CA LEU A 13 -14.58 -6.29 -33.40
C LEU A 13 -14.70 -5.31 -32.23
N ALA A 14 -15.29 -5.76 -31.14
CA ALA A 14 -15.30 -5.02 -29.90
C ALA A 14 -13.87 -4.70 -29.53
N LYS A 15 -13.55 -3.41 -29.36
CA LYS A 15 -12.26 -2.95 -28.85
C LYS A 15 -12.07 -3.60 -27.48
N PRO A 16 -10.93 -4.28 -27.20
CA PRO A 16 -10.70 -4.82 -25.88
C PRO A 16 -10.85 -3.69 -24.86
N ALA A 17 -11.56 -3.96 -23.76
CA ALA A 17 -11.64 -3.03 -22.65
C ALA A 17 -10.20 -2.68 -22.25
N ALA A 18 -9.89 -1.39 -22.18
CA ALA A 18 -8.58 -0.95 -21.69
C ALA A 18 -8.41 -1.57 -20.31
N GLU A 19 -7.35 -2.35 -20.12
CA GLU A 19 -6.95 -2.80 -18.80
C GLU A 19 -6.82 -1.58 -17.90
N PRO A 20 -7.28 -1.66 -16.64
CA PRO A 20 -7.08 -0.54 -15.72
C PRO A 20 -5.58 -0.29 -15.61
N ALA A 21 -5.14 0.84 -16.15
CA ALA A 21 -3.76 1.29 -16.03
C ALA A 21 -3.49 1.63 -14.55
N ILE A 22 -3.21 0.61 -13.74
CA ILE A 22 -2.88 0.78 -12.31
C ILE A 22 -1.44 1.29 -12.14
N PHE A 23 -0.61 1.20 -13.18
CA PHE A 23 0.82 1.54 -13.10
C PHE A 23 1.22 2.39 -14.32
N ASN A 24 1.08 3.70 -14.19
CA ASN A 24 1.66 4.65 -15.12
C ASN A 24 2.92 5.27 -14.52
N GLU A 25 3.97 5.24 -15.33
CA GLU A 25 5.28 5.90 -15.22
C GLU A 25 5.84 6.14 -13.80
N VAL A 26 6.98 5.52 -13.53
CA VAL A 26 7.83 5.61 -12.33
C VAL A 26 8.00 7.03 -11.76
N ASN A 27 7.79 8.07 -12.58
CA ASN A 27 8.04 9.46 -12.21
C ASN A 27 6.99 10.12 -11.29
N GLU A 28 5.86 9.47 -10.99
CA GLU A 28 4.80 10.04 -10.14
C GLU A 28 4.48 9.23 -8.88
N ARG A 29 5.15 8.09 -8.67
CA ARG A 29 4.95 7.25 -7.49
C ARG A 29 5.55 7.90 -6.24
N ARG A 30 4.76 8.04 -5.19
CA ARG A 30 5.18 8.51 -3.87
C ARG A 30 4.98 7.38 -2.85
N VAL A 31 6.04 7.02 -2.16
CA VAL A 31 6.07 5.87 -1.25
C VAL A 31 6.31 6.34 0.18
N MET A 32 5.49 5.90 1.10
CA MET A 32 5.67 6.11 2.55
C MET A 32 5.74 4.76 3.23
N ILE A 33 6.87 4.47 3.88
CA ILE A 33 7.06 3.30 4.71
C ILE A 33 7.08 3.77 6.16
N ILE A 34 6.18 3.23 6.98
CA ILE A 34 6.02 3.64 8.37
C ILE A 34 6.34 2.45 9.25
N THR A 35 7.38 2.60 10.07
CA THR A 35 7.79 1.62 11.06
C THR A 35 7.13 1.93 12.39
N GLY A 36 6.33 1.01 12.91
CA GLY A 36 5.62 1.13 14.18
C GLY A 36 6.51 0.89 15.39
N ALA A 37 6.02 1.26 16.57
CA ALA A 37 6.66 0.93 17.82
C ALA A 37 6.80 -0.59 17.98
N GLY A 38 7.99 -1.07 18.30
CA GLY A 38 8.26 -2.49 18.52
C GLY A 38 7.76 -2.98 19.90
N GLY A 39 7.72 -2.09 20.90
CA GLY A 39 7.47 -2.45 22.29
C GLY A 39 8.68 -3.10 22.94
N GLU A 40 9.21 -4.16 22.34
CA GLU A 40 10.43 -4.84 22.74
C GLU A 40 11.57 -4.57 21.74
N GLU A 41 12.81 -4.68 22.21
CA GLU A 41 14.01 -4.38 21.39
C GLU A 41 14.08 -5.28 20.16
N GLU A 42 13.73 -6.57 20.31
CA GLU A 42 13.70 -7.55 19.23
C GLU A 42 12.79 -7.09 18.08
N TYR A 43 11.57 -6.70 18.38
CA TYR A 43 10.61 -6.22 17.34
C TYR A 43 11.01 -4.85 16.79
N THR A 44 11.61 -3.99 17.60
CA THR A 44 12.11 -2.70 17.14
C THR A 44 13.16 -2.87 16.05
N GLY A 45 14.13 -3.78 16.25
CA GLY A 45 15.14 -4.12 15.26
C GLY A 45 14.56 -4.79 14.02
N LEU A 46 13.69 -5.79 14.22
CA LEU A 46 13.06 -6.55 13.15
C LEU A 46 12.22 -5.67 12.21
N PHE A 47 11.40 -4.78 12.76
CA PHE A 47 10.58 -3.87 11.95
C PHE A 47 11.43 -2.86 11.19
N ALA A 48 12.52 -2.39 11.80
CA ALA A 48 13.45 -1.49 11.12
C ALA A 48 14.17 -2.19 9.95
N GLU A 49 14.56 -3.46 10.11
CA GLU A 49 15.13 -4.29 9.06
C GLU A 49 14.16 -4.45 7.88
N TRP A 50 12.93 -4.90 8.14
CA TRP A 50 11.92 -5.08 7.08
C TRP A 50 11.58 -3.78 6.36
N ALA A 51 11.45 -2.67 7.10
CA ALA A 51 11.21 -1.37 6.51
C ALA A 51 12.38 -0.89 5.64
N GLY A 52 13.61 -1.20 6.05
CA GLY A 52 14.83 -0.92 5.28
C GLY A 52 14.90 -1.73 3.99
N ASP A 53 14.51 -3.01 4.02
CA ASP A 53 14.50 -3.86 2.83
C ASP A 53 13.38 -3.43 1.85
N LEU A 54 12.20 -3.10 2.36
CA LEU A 54 11.13 -2.50 1.56
C LEU A 54 11.59 -1.20 0.91
N ALA A 55 12.30 -0.33 1.63
CA ALA A 55 12.80 0.93 1.08
C ALA A 55 13.76 0.72 -0.09
N LYS A 56 14.65 -0.30 0.00
CA LYS A 56 15.57 -0.68 -1.09
C LYS A 56 14.81 -1.10 -2.37
N SER A 57 13.67 -1.80 -2.22
CA SER A 57 12.87 -2.23 -3.37
C SER A 57 12.24 -1.07 -4.14
N PHE A 58 12.12 0.11 -3.51
CA PHE A 58 11.63 1.33 -4.15
C PHE A 58 12.74 2.29 -4.57
N ASP A 59 14.02 1.94 -4.36
CA ASP A 59 15.14 2.79 -4.74
C ASP A 59 15.18 2.93 -6.28
N GLY A 60 15.24 4.19 -6.75
CA GLY A 60 15.13 4.50 -8.17
C GLY A 60 13.72 4.34 -8.79
N ASN A 61 12.74 3.79 -8.05
CA ASN A 61 11.38 3.48 -8.51
C ASN A 61 10.29 4.35 -7.86
N ALA A 62 10.68 5.39 -7.14
CA ALA A 62 9.75 6.35 -6.53
C ALA A 62 10.23 7.78 -6.77
N ALA A 63 9.28 8.68 -7.08
CA ALA A 63 9.56 10.10 -7.19
C ALA A 63 9.83 10.74 -5.80
N GLU A 64 9.22 10.20 -4.77
CA GLU A 64 9.44 10.60 -3.37
C GLU A 64 9.30 9.35 -2.47
N LEU A 65 10.35 9.02 -1.72
CA LEU A 65 10.36 7.96 -0.71
C LEU A 65 10.51 8.58 0.68
N VAL A 66 9.56 8.32 1.56
CA VAL A 66 9.56 8.77 2.95
C VAL A 66 9.59 7.56 3.87
N LEU A 67 10.65 7.44 4.66
CA LEU A 67 10.79 6.42 5.69
C LEU A 67 10.57 7.05 7.08
N ILE A 68 9.57 6.58 7.81
CA ILE A 68 9.27 7.01 9.18
C ILE A 68 9.75 5.91 10.13
N SER A 69 10.78 6.23 10.92
CA SER A 69 11.43 5.28 11.82
C SER A 69 10.68 5.08 13.13
N ASN A 70 10.94 3.94 13.77
CA ASN A 70 10.43 3.56 15.09
C ASN A 70 11.41 3.90 16.23
N GLN A 71 12.38 4.79 16.00
CA GLN A 71 13.32 5.19 17.04
C GLN A 71 12.61 5.92 18.19
N PRO A 72 13.00 5.71 19.44
CA PRO A 72 12.29 6.23 20.62
C PRO A 72 12.11 7.76 20.63
N GLU A 73 13.04 8.49 20.02
CA GLU A 73 12.98 9.95 19.90
C GLU A 73 11.95 10.44 18.86
N ASN A 74 11.46 9.56 17.98
CA ASN A 74 10.53 9.94 16.91
C ASN A 74 9.07 10.01 17.38
N THR A 75 8.81 10.71 18.47
CA THR A 75 7.46 10.90 19.03
C THR A 75 6.55 11.76 18.14
N GLY A 76 7.12 12.41 17.12
CA GLY A 76 6.42 13.20 16.11
C GLY A 76 5.95 12.43 14.89
N ALA A 77 6.16 11.10 14.82
CA ALA A 77 5.87 10.25 13.66
C ALA A 77 4.46 10.47 13.09
N ARG A 78 3.43 10.46 13.94
CA ARG A 78 2.03 10.71 13.54
C ARG A 78 1.86 12.06 12.82
N LYS A 79 2.49 13.12 13.31
CA LYS A 79 2.40 14.44 12.69
C LYS A 79 3.11 14.48 11.34
N THR A 80 4.24 13.79 11.23
CA THR A 80 4.96 13.64 9.95
C THR A 80 4.10 12.91 8.92
N VAL A 81 3.44 11.81 9.29
CA VAL A 81 2.48 11.09 8.43
C VAL A 81 1.39 12.04 7.93
N GLU A 82 0.71 12.75 8.85
CA GLU A 82 -0.36 13.68 8.53
C GLU A 82 0.08 14.76 7.53
N LEU A 83 1.20 15.42 7.81
CA LEU A 83 1.70 16.53 6.97
C LEU A 83 2.16 16.04 5.59
N THR A 84 2.84 14.90 5.53
CA THR A 84 3.26 14.30 4.26
C THR A 84 2.06 13.92 3.41
N LEU A 85 1.06 13.25 4.00
CA LEU A 85 -0.15 12.89 3.26
C LEU A 85 -0.92 14.13 2.78
N LYS A 86 -1.05 15.16 3.61
CA LYS A 86 -1.67 16.44 3.19
C LYS A 86 -0.95 17.08 2.00
N LYS A 87 0.38 17.04 1.99
CA LYS A 87 1.20 17.52 0.86
C LYS A 87 0.93 16.68 -0.39
N TRP A 88 0.87 15.35 -0.25
CA TRP A 88 0.73 14.44 -1.38
C TRP A 88 -0.66 14.49 -2.03
N VAL A 89 -1.71 14.50 -1.23
CA VAL A 89 -3.10 14.56 -1.73
C VAL A 89 -3.46 15.92 -2.36
N ALA A 90 -2.65 16.95 -2.17
CA ALA A 90 -2.78 18.20 -2.89
C ALA A 90 -2.44 18.07 -4.39
N LYS A 91 -1.74 16.98 -4.77
CA LYS A 91 -1.54 16.53 -6.16
C LYS A 91 -2.35 15.24 -6.34
N PRO A 92 -3.62 15.31 -6.73
CA PRO A 92 -4.58 14.21 -6.55
C PRO A 92 -4.36 13.03 -7.50
N ASP A 93 -3.62 13.20 -8.58
CA ASP A 93 -3.54 12.23 -9.69
C ASP A 93 -2.31 11.30 -9.62
N GLY A 94 -1.33 11.58 -8.76
CA GLY A 94 -0.13 10.74 -8.62
C GLY A 94 -0.41 9.46 -7.83
N GLU A 95 0.37 8.43 -8.05
CA GLU A 95 0.31 7.16 -7.32
C GLU A 95 0.85 7.31 -5.89
N ILE A 96 0.14 6.79 -4.91
CA ILE A 96 0.57 6.78 -3.50
C ILE A 96 0.65 5.34 -3.00
N TRP A 97 1.79 4.99 -2.41
CA TRP A 97 1.99 3.76 -1.66
C TRP A 97 2.20 4.07 -0.18
N ILE A 98 1.49 3.35 0.68
CA ILE A 98 1.64 3.42 2.13
C ILE A 98 1.82 2.02 2.67
N LEU A 99 2.97 1.77 3.30
CA LEU A 99 3.32 0.48 3.87
C LEU A 99 3.52 0.64 5.37
N LEU A 100 2.75 -0.10 6.16
CA LEU A 100 2.82 -0.10 7.61
C LEU A 100 3.49 -1.39 8.09
N VAL A 101 4.62 -1.26 8.80
CA VAL A 101 5.41 -2.38 9.34
C VAL A 101 5.46 -2.23 10.86
N GLY A 102 4.74 -3.09 11.60
CA GLY A 102 4.68 -2.93 13.05
C GLY A 102 3.56 -3.70 13.72
N HIS A 103 3.18 -3.23 14.88
CA HIS A 103 2.03 -3.70 15.65
C HIS A 103 0.79 -2.83 15.42
N GLY A 104 -0.37 -3.42 15.67
CA GLY A 104 -1.65 -2.73 15.66
C GLY A 104 -2.53 -3.15 16.83
N THR A 105 -3.50 -2.30 17.14
CA THR A 105 -4.51 -2.53 18.18
C THR A 105 -5.90 -2.28 17.64
N PHE A 106 -6.92 -2.88 18.28
CA PHE A 106 -8.32 -2.67 17.94
C PHE A 106 -9.16 -2.56 19.23
N ASP A 107 -9.95 -1.52 19.34
CA ASP A 107 -10.78 -1.25 20.51
C ASP A 107 -12.26 -1.67 20.34
N GLY A 108 -12.56 -2.45 19.31
CA GLY A 108 -13.93 -2.85 18.94
C GLY A 108 -14.63 -1.86 18.00
N LYS A 109 -14.04 -0.68 17.74
CA LYS A 109 -14.61 0.36 16.87
C LYS A 109 -13.62 0.79 15.78
N ALA A 110 -12.38 1.15 16.15
CA ALA A 110 -11.32 1.60 15.26
C ALA A 110 -10.08 0.73 15.44
N ALA A 111 -9.42 0.40 14.33
CA ALA A 111 -8.10 -0.19 14.35
C ALA A 111 -7.05 0.92 14.31
N LYS A 112 -5.96 0.71 15.04
CA LYS A 112 -4.86 1.67 15.13
C LYS A 112 -3.55 0.98 14.78
N PHE A 113 -2.70 1.69 14.05
CA PHE A 113 -1.31 1.34 13.87
C PHE A 113 -0.49 2.02 14.96
N ASN A 114 0.29 1.23 15.69
CA ASN A 114 0.99 1.69 16.89
C ASN A 114 2.29 2.39 16.50
N LEU A 115 2.40 3.67 16.78
CA LEU A 115 3.59 4.48 16.54
C LEU A 115 4.36 4.74 17.85
N VAL A 116 5.59 5.19 17.72
CA VAL A 116 6.27 5.84 18.84
C VAL A 116 5.54 7.15 19.13
N GLY A 117 4.95 7.28 20.32
CA GLY A 117 4.07 8.39 20.68
C GLY A 117 2.59 8.08 20.42
N ASN A 118 1.91 8.93 19.65
CA ASN A 118 0.49 8.77 19.36
C ASN A 118 0.24 7.89 18.13
N ASP A 119 -0.62 6.89 18.27
CA ASP A 119 -1.05 6.00 17.20
C ASP A 119 -1.83 6.72 16.10
N VAL A 120 -1.97 6.04 14.94
CA VAL A 120 -2.82 6.47 13.84
C VAL A 120 -3.89 5.43 13.57
N SER A 121 -5.15 5.86 13.53
CA SER A 121 -6.29 4.99 13.27
C SER A 121 -6.58 4.87 11.75
N ASP A 122 -7.30 3.80 11.39
CA ASP A 122 -7.88 3.58 10.07
C ASP A 122 -8.76 4.75 9.61
N VAL A 123 -9.53 5.34 10.54
CA VAL A 123 -10.42 6.49 10.27
C VAL A 123 -9.60 7.76 9.96
N GLU A 124 -8.47 7.97 10.64
CA GLU A 124 -7.59 9.11 10.35
C GLU A 124 -6.92 8.98 9.00
N PHE A 125 -6.43 7.80 8.64
CA PHE A 125 -5.93 7.55 7.27
C PHE A 125 -7.02 7.80 6.23
N GLN A 126 -8.25 7.32 6.45
CA GLN A 126 -9.37 7.58 5.56
C GLN A 126 -9.61 9.08 5.38
N HIS A 127 -9.60 9.84 6.48
CA HIS A 127 -9.80 11.28 6.45
C HIS A 127 -8.71 12.00 5.65
N TRP A 128 -7.45 11.67 5.89
CA TRP A 128 -6.32 12.31 5.20
C TRP A 128 -6.24 11.94 3.72
N LEU A 129 -6.61 10.70 3.36
CA LEU A 129 -6.59 10.19 1.99
C LEU A 129 -7.88 10.47 1.20
N LYS A 130 -8.89 11.07 1.82
CA LYS A 130 -10.18 11.37 1.17
C LYS A 130 -10.07 12.24 -0.09
N PRO A 131 -9.18 13.26 -0.16
CA PRO A 131 -9.04 14.08 -1.36
C PRO A 131 -8.36 13.36 -2.53
N HIS A 132 -7.58 12.29 -2.27
CA HIS A 132 -6.83 11.59 -3.31
C HIS A 132 -7.75 10.84 -4.27
N ARG A 133 -7.48 10.96 -5.58
CA ARG A 133 -8.26 10.35 -6.68
C ARG A 133 -7.45 9.36 -7.51
N GLY A 134 -6.13 9.50 -7.51
CA GLY A 134 -5.20 8.62 -8.22
C GLY A 134 -5.12 7.23 -7.59
N PRO A 135 -4.25 6.36 -8.14
CA PRO A 135 -4.00 5.04 -7.59
C PRO A 135 -3.45 5.12 -6.16
N LEU A 136 -4.00 4.28 -5.28
CA LEU A 136 -3.55 4.13 -3.90
C LEU A 136 -3.30 2.66 -3.59
N VAL A 137 -2.09 2.34 -3.16
CA VAL A 137 -1.73 1.06 -2.57
C VAL A 137 -1.53 1.26 -1.07
N PHE A 138 -2.31 0.58 -0.25
CA PHE A 138 -2.22 0.64 1.20
C PHE A 138 -2.02 -0.76 1.77
N ILE A 139 -0.85 -1.02 2.32
CA ILE A 139 -0.49 -2.33 2.86
C ILE A 139 -0.21 -2.19 4.35
N ASN A 140 -1.02 -2.88 5.15
CA ASN A 140 -0.85 -2.91 6.60
C ASN A 140 -0.46 -4.31 7.06
N THR A 141 0.81 -4.47 7.43
CA THR A 141 1.36 -5.77 7.84
C THR A 141 1.22 -6.05 9.33
N SER A 142 0.55 -5.16 10.08
CA SER A 142 0.40 -5.27 11.53
C SER A 142 -0.71 -6.23 11.97
N SER A 143 -0.68 -6.62 13.24
CA SER A 143 -1.84 -7.22 13.92
C SER A 143 -3.06 -6.29 13.87
N CYS A 144 -4.26 -6.83 14.10
CA CYS A 144 -5.52 -6.09 14.13
C CYS A 144 -5.84 -5.27 12.87
N SER A 145 -5.18 -5.53 11.74
CA SER A 145 -5.22 -4.67 10.54
C SER A 145 -6.46 -4.79 9.66
N ALA A 146 -7.24 -5.88 9.76
CA ALA A 146 -8.40 -6.12 8.88
C ALA A 146 -9.41 -4.96 8.77
N PRO A 147 -9.73 -4.19 9.83
CA PRO A 147 -10.66 -3.07 9.69
C PRO A 147 -10.24 -2.00 8.70
N PHE A 148 -8.93 -1.86 8.42
CA PHE A 148 -8.41 -0.95 7.40
C PHE A 148 -8.97 -1.24 6.00
N ILE A 149 -9.23 -2.53 5.65
CA ILE A 149 -9.86 -2.89 4.37
C ILE A 149 -11.20 -2.17 4.23
N ARG A 150 -12.10 -2.35 5.21
CA ARG A 150 -13.44 -1.75 5.17
C ARG A 150 -13.40 -0.23 5.12
N THR A 151 -12.44 0.37 5.86
CA THR A 151 -12.36 1.81 6.01
C THR A 151 -11.71 2.50 4.80
N LEU A 152 -10.74 1.85 4.14
CA LEU A 152 -9.93 2.46 3.08
C LEU A 152 -10.29 1.99 1.67
N SER A 153 -11.02 0.88 1.49
CA SER A 153 -11.40 0.37 0.17
C SER A 153 -12.22 1.39 -0.63
N GLY A 154 -12.02 1.39 -1.93
CA GLY A 154 -12.73 2.29 -2.84
C GLY A 154 -12.17 2.19 -4.27
N PRO A 155 -12.69 2.96 -5.22
CA PRO A 155 -12.16 3.03 -6.58
C PRO A 155 -10.67 3.42 -6.58
N ASN A 156 -9.89 2.83 -7.48
CA ASN A 156 -8.45 3.05 -7.64
C ASN A 156 -7.63 2.76 -6.36
N ARG A 157 -8.09 1.83 -5.51
CA ARG A 157 -7.41 1.49 -4.26
C ARG A 157 -7.17 -0.01 -4.15
N VAL A 158 -5.93 -0.37 -3.85
CA VAL A 158 -5.55 -1.69 -3.38
C VAL A 158 -5.29 -1.59 -1.89
N VAL A 159 -5.97 -2.41 -1.08
CA VAL A 159 -5.79 -2.44 0.37
C VAL A 159 -5.52 -3.88 0.78
N ALA A 160 -4.32 -4.13 1.31
CA ALA A 160 -3.92 -5.44 1.83
C ALA A 160 -3.64 -5.36 3.34
N THR A 161 -4.03 -6.40 4.08
CA THR A 161 -3.84 -6.46 5.52
C THR A 161 -3.36 -7.85 5.96
N ALA A 162 -2.61 -7.90 7.06
CA ALA A 162 -2.06 -9.14 7.59
C ALA A 162 -3.11 -10.02 8.31
N THR A 163 -4.23 -9.45 8.74
CA THR A 163 -5.24 -10.15 9.54
C THR A 163 -6.60 -10.16 8.84
N LYS A 164 -7.43 -11.15 9.14
CA LYS A 164 -8.83 -11.26 8.67
C LYS A 164 -9.83 -10.61 9.63
N SER A 165 -9.39 -10.24 10.84
CA SER A 165 -10.24 -9.61 11.86
C SER A 165 -9.44 -8.60 12.69
N GLY A 166 -10.12 -7.60 13.27
CA GLY A 166 -9.52 -6.66 14.21
C GLY A 166 -9.12 -7.28 15.55
N TYR A 167 -9.56 -8.51 15.84
CA TYR A 167 -9.26 -9.19 17.12
C TYR A 167 -8.02 -10.10 17.05
N GLU A 168 -7.34 -10.18 15.91
CA GLU A 168 -6.10 -10.94 15.76
C GLU A 168 -4.91 -10.11 16.22
N GLN A 169 -4.56 -10.24 17.49
CA GLN A 169 -3.56 -9.44 18.20
C GLN A 169 -2.13 -10.01 18.14
N ASN A 170 -1.98 -11.25 17.64
CA ASN A 170 -0.68 -11.90 17.59
C ASN A 170 0.24 -11.20 16.57
N PHE A 171 1.55 -11.31 16.83
CA PHE A 171 2.59 -10.84 15.91
C PHE A 171 2.40 -11.41 14.49
N CYS A 172 2.43 -10.54 13.50
CA CYS A 172 2.26 -10.90 12.09
C CYS A 172 3.60 -10.91 11.36
N ARG A 173 3.87 -12.00 10.63
CA ARG A 173 5.10 -12.16 9.82
C ARG A 173 4.96 -11.64 8.38
N PHE A 174 3.79 -11.13 8.02
CA PHE A 174 3.52 -10.68 6.65
C PHE A 174 4.50 -9.59 6.19
N GLY A 175 4.92 -8.68 7.07
CA GLY A 175 5.92 -7.65 6.75
C GLY A 175 7.25 -8.22 6.26
N GLY A 176 7.74 -9.27 6.91
CA GLY A 176 8.98 -9.94 6.50
C GLY A 176 8.85 -10.68 5.16
N TYR A 177 7.75 -11.40 4.95
CA TYR A 177 7.50 -12.06 3.66
C TYR A 177 7.37 -11.07 2.52
N MET A 178 6.68 -9.97 2.75
CA MET A 178 6.53 -8.91 1.76
C MET A 178 7.85 -8.23 1.43
N ALA A 179 8.65 -7.91 2.44
CA ALA A 179 9.98 -7.32 2.23
C ALA A 179 10.89 -8.25 1.42
N ALA A 180 10.84 -9.55 1.72
CA ALA A 180 11.58 -10.55 0.96
C ALA A 180 11.08 -10.65 -0.49
N ALA A 181 9.76 -10.72 -0.71
CA ALA A 181 9.16 -10.89 -2.04
C ALA A 181 9.48 -9.71 -2.98
N LEU A 182 9.26 -8.48 -2.53
CA LEU A 182 9.50 -7.28 -3.36
C LEU A 182 10.96 -7.10 -3.79
N GLY A 183 11.91 -7.74 -3.08
CA GLY A 183 13.34 -7.71 -3.42
C GLY A 183 13.81 -8.88 -4.30
N GLN A 184 12.92 -9.81 -4.69
CA GLN A 184 13.30 -11.05 -5.40
C GLN A 184 12.73 -11.09 -6.81
N ALA A 185 13.58 -11.43 -7.79
CA ALA A 185 13.17 -11.58 -9.19
C ALA A 185 12.14 -12.70 -9.40
N GLU A 186 12.05 -13.67 -8.48
CA GLU A 186 11.08 -14.76 -8.52
C GLU A 186 9.66 -14.29 -8.24
N ALA A 187 9.49 -13.13 -7.61
CA ALA A 187 8.18 -12.52 -7.37
C ALA A 187 7.64 -11.79 -8.60
N ASP A 188 8.47 -11.48 -9.59
CA ASP A 188 8.08 -10.99 -10.92
C ASP A 188 7.54 -12.17 -11.74
N LEU A 189 6.25 -12.47 -11.60
CA LEU A 189 5.61 -13.65 -12.20
C LEU A 189 5.37 -13.49 -13.70
N ASP A 190 5.11 -12.29 -14.18
CA ASP A 190 4.87 -11.99 -15.59
C ASP A 190 6.15 -11.60 -16.35
N LYS A 191 7.28 -11.46 -15.62
CA LYS A 191 8.63 -11.18 -16.14
C LYS A 191 8.75 -9.86 -16.90
N ASP A 192 8.04 -8.86 -16.45
CA ASP A 192 8.11 -7.49 -17.01
C ASP A 192 9.26 -6.65 -16.39
N GLY A 193 9.98 -7.17 -15.42
CA GLY A 193 11.11 -6.56 -14.73
C GLY A 193 10.71 -5.77 -13.48
N ALA A 194 9.45 -5.86 -13.05
CA ALA A 194 8.95 -5.20 -11.85
C ALA A 194 7.97 -6.11 -11.09
N VAL A 195 8.04 -6.14 -9.77
CA VAL A 195 7.05 -6.84 -8.94
C VAL A 195 5.84 -5.93 -8.73
N SER A 196 4.68 -6.38 -9.16
CA SER A 196 3.41 -5.66 -9.00
C SER A 196 2.64 -6.14 -7.76
N VAL A 197 1.59 -5.41 -7.35
CA VAL A 197 0.70 -5.82 -6.24
C VAL A 197 -0.19 -7.00 -6.62
N LEU A 198 -0.30 -7.33 -7.90
CA LEU A 198 -1.11 -8.46 -8.38
C LEU A 198 -0.34 -9.79 -8.36
N GLU A 199 0.95 -9.75 -8.26
CA GLU A 199 1.85 -10.88 -8.11
C GLU A 199 2.05 -11.24 -6.64
#